data_cccefd707f85454ff5f1d74e9ac10696
#
_entry.id   cccefd707f85454ff5f1d74e9ac10696
#
_cell.length_a   1.000
_cell.length_b   1.000
_cell.length_c   1.000
_cell.angle_alpha   90.00
_cell.angle_beta   90.00
_cell.angle_gamma   90.00
#
_symmetry.space_group_name_H-M   'P 1'
#
loop_
_entity.id
_entity.type
_entity.pdbx_description
1 polymer ?
#
loop_
_entity_poly.entity_id
_entity_poly.type
_entity_poly.pdbx_seq_one_letter_code
_entity_poly.pdbx_strand_id
1 'polypeptide(L)'
;MLVKVYGSAVFGVEATTITIEVNIVKGIGYHLVGLPDIAIKESNFRIAAALQNTGYKIPGKKITINMAPADMRKEGSAYDLSLAIGILAANEQIQSDEIEKYIIMGELSLDGGLQPIKGALPIAIQARKEGFKGFILPAQNAKEAAIVDNLEVYGVENIKEVINFFNGERELVRTIVDTRKEFYKNLEFPEFDFADVKGQETVKRCMEIAAAGGHNIILIGPPGSGKTMLAKRLPSILPPMTLHEALETTKIHSVVGRIKDTGLMSHRPFRSPHHTISDVALVGGGTYPQPGEISLAHNGVLFLDELPEFKRAVLEVMRQPLEDREVTISRAKFSITYPSSFMLVASMNPSPSGYFNDPEAPVNSTPAEMQRYMSKISGPLLDRIDIHIEVNPVPFEKLSDDRKGESSSEIRKRVIAARNIQTERFKEYEHIHYNAQMNTKQIQKFCKVSEESLKLLKNAMMKLNLSARAYDRILKVARTIADLEGTDNVQPHHIGEAIQYRSLDREGWFGNS
;
A
#
# COMPACT_ATOMS: atom_id res chain seq x y z
N MET A 1 -25.04 9.08 37.36
CA MET A 1 -24.97 7.68 36.91
C MET A 1 -23.64 7.50 36.19
N LEU A 2 -23.03 6.33 36.29
CA LEU A 2 -21.82 5.98 35.51
C LEU A 2 -22.26 5.10 34.33
N VAL A 3 -21.86 5.48 33.12
CA VAL A 3 -22.15 4.74 31.89
C VAL A 3 -20.84 4.49 31.14
N LYS A 4 -20.73 3.31 30.51
CA LYS A 4 -19.62 2.97 29.63
C LYS A 4 -20.07 2.96 28.18
N VAL A 5 -19.26 3.54 27.32
CA VAL A 5 -19.41 3.50 25.86
C VAL A 5 -18.06 3.09 25.28
N TYR A 6 -18.06 2.40 24.16
CA TYR A 6 -16.84 1.94 23.55
C TYR A 6 -16.59 2.65 22.21
N GLY A 7 -15.41 3.22 22.10
CA GLY A 7 -14.83 3.71 20.86
C GLY A 7 -13.57 2.92 20.51
N SER A 8 -12.78 3.41 19.58
CA SER A 8 -11.52 2.76 19.20
C SER A 8 -10.47 3.78 18.77
N ALA A 9 -9.22 3.50 19.05
CA ALA A 9 -8.06 4.22 18.54
C ALA A 9 -7.32 3.35 17.52
N VAL A 10 -6.89 3.95 16.41
CA VAL A 10 -6.08 3.25 15.40
C VAL A 10 -4.62 3.66 15.57
N PHE A 11 -3.75 2.64 15.67
CA PHE A 11 -2.33 2.81 15.82
C PHE A 11 -1.59 1.93 14.79
N GLY A 12 -0.92 2.53 13.82
CA GLY A 12 -0.43 1.80 12.66
C GLY A 12 -1.58 1.29 11.80
N VAL A 13 -1.64 -0.01 11.58
CA VAL A 13 -2.73 -0.71 10.88
C VAL A 13 -3.62 -1.51 11.82
N GLU A 14 -3.40 -1.38 13.13
CA GLU A 14 -4.15 -2.08 14.18
C GLU A 14 -5.05 -1.09 14.93
N ALA A 15 -6.11 -1.61 15.52
CA ALA A 15 -7.03 -0.85 16.35
C ALA A 15 -7.03 -1.37 17.79
N THR A 16 -7.27 -0.47 18.73
CA THR A 16 -7.40 -0.78 20.16
C THR A 16 -8.67 -0.16 20.68
N THR A 17 -9.47 -0.94 21.39
CA THR A 17 -10.72 -0.47 21.98
C THR A 17 -10.47 0.53 23.11
N ILE A 18 -11.20 1.62 23.07
CA ILE A 18 -11.18 2.70 24.06
C ILE A 18 -12.48 2.64 24.88
N THR A 19 -12.35 2.41 26.18
CA THR A 19 -13.47 2.50 27.09
C THR A 19 -13.69 3.95 27.48
N ILE A 20 -14.86 4.48 27.21
CA ILE A 20 -15.29 5.85 27.55
C ILE A 20 -16.26 5.77 28.71
N GLU A 21 -15.81 6.15 29.90
CA GLU A 21 -16.62 6.15 31.12
C GLU A 21 -17.14 7.56 31.37
N VAL A 22 -18.46 7.72 31.35
CA VAL A 22 -19.11 9.02 31.58
C VAL A 22 -19.82 9.01 32.93
N ASN A 23 -19.42 9.92 33.82
CA ASN A 23 -20.02 10.08 35.14
C ASN A 23 -20.60 11.48 35.30
N ILE A 24 -21.88 11.58 35.66
CA ILE A 24 -22.60 12.83 35.88
C ILE A 24 -23.06 12.93 37.31
N VAL A 25 -22.62 14.00 38.00
CA VAL A 25 -22.96 14.28 39.41
C VAL A 25 -23.41 15.71 39.59
N LYS A 26 -23.94 16.05 40.78
CA LYS A 26 -24.28 17.44 41.13
C LYS A 26 -23.03 18.35 41.10
N GLY A 27 -23.15 19.53 40.55
CA GLY A 27 -22.08 20.51 40.41
C GLY A 27 -22.01 21.06 38.98
N ILE A 28 -21.03 21.92 38.72
CA ILE A 28 -20.79 22.52 37.39
C ILE A 28 -19.38 22.17 36.95
N GLY A 29 -19.22 21.75 35.71
CA GLY A 29 -17.91 21.51 35.10
C GLY A 29 -17.93 20.38 34.06
N TYR A 30 -16.97 20.41 33.15
CA TYR A 30 -16.72 19.42 32.15
C TYR A 30 -15.23 19.01 32.22
N HIS A 31 -14.98 17.77 32.58
CA HIS A 31 -13.63 17.25 32.78
C HIS A 31 -13.42 16.02 31.92
N LEU A 32 -12.38 16.05 31.11
CA LEU A 32 -12.00 14.97 30.22
C LEU A 32 -10.58 14.50 30.57
N VAL A 33 -10.42 13.23 30.92
CA VAL A 33 -9.16 12.60 31.31
C VAL A 33 -8.84 11.38 30.44
N GLY A 34 -7.59 10.90 30.44
CA GLY A 34 -7.16 9.77 29.64
C GLY A 34 -6.38 10.17 28.37
N LEU A 35 -5.59 11.25 28.45
CA LEU A 35 -4.74 11.77 27.36
C LEU A 35 -5.49 12.13 26.06
N PRO A 36 -6.63 12.87 26.12
CA PRO A 36 -7.27 13.37 24.91
C PRO A 36 -6.41 14.47 24.27
N ASP A 37 -6.42 14.55 22.94
CA ASP A 37 -5.83 15.66 22.20
C ASP A 37 -6.69 16.93 22.23
N ILE A 38 -6.24 17.96 21.51
CA ILE A 38 -6.97 19.24 21.42
C ILE A 38 -8.32 19.05 20.74
N ALA A 39 -8.39 18.26 19.66
CA ALA A 39 -9.62 18.03 18.90
C ALA A 39 -10.72 17.36 19.75
N ILE A 40 -10.32 16.40 20.61
CA ILE A 40 -11.26 15.76 21.56
C ILE A 40 -11.68 16.75 22.67
N LYS A 41 -10.79 17.63 23.14
CA LYS A 41 -11.16 18.67 24.11
C LYS A 41 -12.16 19.68 23.54
N GLU A 42 -12.03 20.01 22.25
CA GLU A 42 -12.97 20.87 21.52
C GLU A 42 -14.31 20.18 21.20
N SER A 43 -14.39 18.85 21.29
CA SER A 43 -15.62 18.09 21.04
C SER A 43 -16.81 18.58 21.85
N ASN A 44 -16.56 19.08 23.07
CA ASN A 44 -17.61 19.63 23.93
C ASN A 44 -18.45 20.71 23.22
N PHE A 45 -17.83 21.59 22.43
CA PHE A 45 -18.55 22.65 21.69
C PHE A 45 -19.36 22.05 20.52
N ARG A 46 -18.78 21.08 19.79
CA ARG A 46 -19.49 20.43 18.67
C ARG A 46 -20.67 19.61 19.20
N ILE A 47 -20.45 18.83 20.26
CA ILE A 47 -21.50 18.01 20.91
C ILE A 47 -22.62 18.90 21.43
N ALA A 48 -22.28 20.02 22.10
CA ALA A 48 -23.30 20.94 22.65
C ALA A 48 -24.21 21.50 21.53
N ALA A 49 -23.62 21.97 20.44
CA ALA A 49 -24.35 22.52 19.30
C ALA A 49 -25.20 21.42 18.60
N ALA A 50 -24.61 20.26 18.33
CA ALA A 50 -25.29 19.13 17.71
C ALA A 50 -26.51 18.65 18.52
N LEU A 51 -26.33 18.49 19.83
CA LEU A 51 -27.43 18.08 20.72
C LEU A 51 -28.52 19.15 20.79
N GLN A 52 -28.17 20.43 20.89
CA GLN A 52 -29.16 21.53 20.90
C GLN A 52 -29.98 21.55 19.61
N ASN A 53 -29.33 21.43 18.45
CA ASN A 53 -29.99 21.43 17.15
C ASN A 53 -30.83 20.15 16.90
N THR A 54 -30.58 19.09 17.65
CA THR A 54 -31.33 17.84 17.55
C THR A 54 -32.42 17.70 18.62
N GLY A 55 -32.59 18.71 19.50
CA GLY A 55 -33.65 18.74 20.53
C GLY A 55 -33.21 18.21 21.89
N TYR A 56 -31.92 17.91 22.07
CA TYR A 56 -31.33 17.42 23.31
C TYR A 56 -30.45 18.50 23.95
N LYS A 57 -30.05 18.32 25.19
CA LYS A 57 -29.22 19.31 25.91
C LYS A 57 -28.13 18.62 26.73
N ILE A 58 -26.94 19.23 26.74
CA ILE A 58 -25.94 18.88 27.74
C ILE A 58 -26.45 19.32 29.11
N PRO A 59 -26.46 18.43 30.13
CA PRO A 59 -26.95 18.79 31.45
C PRO A 59 -26.05 19.82 32.11
N GLY A 60 -26.64 20.82 32.80
CA GLY A 60 -25.93 21.79 33.63
C GLY A 60 -25.39 21.17 34.94
N LYS A 61 -24.73 20.03 34.86
CA LYS A 61 -24.19 19.23 35.96
C LYS A 61 -22.66 19.07 35.76
N LYS A 62 -21.98 18.55 36.78
CA LYS A 62 -20.57 18.18 36.64
C LYS A 62 -20.44 16.87 35.85
N ILE A 63 -19.84 16.95 34.68
CA ILE A 63 -19.56 15.82 33.78
C ILE A 63 -18.08 15.47 33.88
N THR A 64 -17.77 14.23 34.20
CA THR A 64 -16.40 13.71 34.17
C THR A 64 -16.36 12.53 33.21
N ILE A 65 -15.48 12.59 32.21
CA ILE A 65 -15.28 11.57 31.20
C ILE A 65 -13.86 11.03 31.31
N ASN A 66 -13.73 9.71 31.44
CA ASN A 66 -12.46 9.02 31.41
C ASN A 66 -12.35 8.16 30.15
N MET A 67 -11.25 8.32 29.41
CA MET A 67 -10.95 7.54 28.20
C MET A 67 -9.81 6.57 28.50
N ALA A 68 -10.12 5.31 28.77
CA ALA A 68 -9.15 4.27 29.12
C ALA A 68 -8.74 3.43 27.87
N PRO A 69 -7.48 2.92 27.79
CA PRO A 69 -6.39 3.05 28.76
C PRO A 69 -5.72 4.44 28.75
N ALA A 70 -5.21 4.89 29.90
CA ALA A 70 -4.65 6.24 30.05
C ALA A 70 -3.23 6.40 29.49
N ASP A 71 -2.54 5.33 29.18
CA ASP A 71 -1.19 5.32 28.57
C ASP A 71 -1.21 5.54 27.06
N MET A 72 -2.38 5.34 26.43
CA MET A 72 -2.59 5.57 25.01
C MET A 72 -3.23 6.93 24.77
N ARG A 73 -2.63 7.73 23.89
CA ARG A 73 -3.19 9.01 23.46
C ARG A 73 -4.34 8.79 22.48
N LYS A 74 -5.44 9.51 22.68
CA LYS A 74 -6.62 9.52 21.82
C LYS A 74 -6.62 10.80 21.00
N GLU A 75 -6.97 10.70 19.72
CA GLU A 75 -6.82 11.76 18.74
C GLU A 75 -7.98 11.87 17.78
N GLY A 76 -8.22 13.12 17.35
CA GLY A 76 -9.20 13.44 16.34
C GLY A 76 -10.62 13.51 16.87
N SER A 77 -11.52 13.93 15.99
CA SER A 77 -12.94 14.21 16.27
C SER A 77 -13.84 12.97 16.20
N ALA A 78 -13.30 11.80 15.85
CA ALA A 78 -14.08 10.58 15.65
C ALA A 78 -14.81 10.04 16.90
N TYR A 79 -14.48 10.57 18.08
CA TYR A 79 -15.12 10.20 19.35
C TYR A 79 -16.35 11.04 19.69
N ASP A 80 -16.68 12.07 18.90
CA ASP A 80 -17.78 12.99 19.22
C ASP A 80 -19.10 12.23 19.43
N LEU A 81 -19.40 11.27 18.56
CA LEU A 81 -20.62 10.47 18.67
C LEU A 81 -20.64 9.61 19.96
N SER A 82 -19.54 8.93 20.28
CA SER A 82 -19.44 8.11 21.50
C SER A 82 -19.61 8.96 22.77
N LEU A 83 -18.95 10.13 22.79
CA LEU A 83 -19.04 11.07 23.90
C LEU A 83 -20.46 11.61 24.07
N ALA A 84 -21.12 11.99 22.97
CA ALA A 84 -22.49 12.50 22.98
C ALA A 84 -23.49 11.44 23.50
N ILE A 85 -23.41 10.21 22.99
CA ILE A 85 -24.26 9.09 23.43
C ILE A 85 -24.01 8.78 24.91
N GLY A 86 -22.74 8.75 25.34
CA GLY A 86 -22.38 8.54 26.74
C GLY A 86 -22.94 9.61 27.68
N ILE A 87 -22.91 10.89 27.27
CA ILE A 87 -23.47 12.01 28.04
C ILE A 87 -25.00 11.90 28.15
N LEU A 88 -25.69 11.61 27.04
CA LEU A 88 -27.14 11.44 27.03
C LEU A 88 -27.58 10.26 27.89
N ALA A 89 -26.89 9.14 27.82
CA ALA A 89 -27.18 7.95 28.63
C ALA A 89 -26.90 8.20 30.11
N ALA A 90 -25.76 8.80 30.47
CA ALA A 90 -25.43 9.10 31.85
C ALA A 90 -26.38 10.14 32.51
N ASN A 91 -27.09 10.93 31.71
CA ASN A 91 -28.11 11.88 32.12
C ASN A 91 -29.55 11.35 31.95
N GLU A 92 -29.71 10.06 31.64
CA GLU A 92 -31.00 9.39 31.49
C GLU A 92 -31.91 10.02 30.41
N GLN A 93 -31.33 10.65 29.40
CA GLN A 93 -32.05 11.20 28.24
C GLN A 93 -32.30 10.13 27.15
N ILE A 94 -31.56 9.04 27.20
CA ILE A 94 -31.75 7.86 26.37
C ILE A 94 -31.69 6.60 27.23
N GLN A 95 -32.50 5.59 26.87
CA GLN A 95 -32.45 4.29 27.52
C GLN A 95 -31.34 3.46 26.87
N SER A 96 -30.56 2.71 27.67
CA SER A 96 -29.48 1.99 27.05
C SER A 96 -28.87 0.84 27.88
N ASP A 97 -29.59 -0.22 28.00
CA ASP A 97 -29.02 -1.47 28.52
C ASP A 97 -28.10 -2.16 27.52
N GLU A 98 -28.10 -1.70 26.28
CA GLU A 98 -27.36 -2.33 25.15
C GLU A 98 -26.20 -1.54 24.61
N ILE A 99 -25.95 -0.28 25.04
CA ILE A 99 -24.86 0.56 24.49
C ILE A 99 -23.50 -0.14 24.56
N GLU A 100 -23.23 -0.85 25.65
CA GLU A 100 -21.96 -1.55 25.88
C GLU A 100 -21.69 -2.68 24.87
N LYS A 101 -22.68 -3.08 24.09
CA LYS A 101 -22.52 -4.13 23.06
C LYS A 101 -21.97 -3.61 21.73
N TYR A 102 -21.87 -2.30 21.57
CA TYR A 102 -21.50 -1.66 20.31
C TYR A 102 -20.23 -0.82 20.44
N ILE A 103 -19.39 -0.86 19.41
CA ILE A 103 -18.41 0.21 19.15
C ILE A 103 -19.17 1.34 18.49
N ILE A 104 -18.95 2.58 18.95
CA ILE A 104 -19.64 3.77 18.44
C ILE A 104 -18.58 4.80 18.08
N MET A 105 -18.53 5.24 16.82
CA MET A 105 -17.55 6.22 16.32
C MET A 105 -18.21 7.15 15.31
N GLY A 106 -17.79 8.42 15.31
CA GLY A 106 -18.24 9.40 14.33
C GLY A 106 -17.89 10.82 14.76
N GLU A 107 -17.51 11.65 13.83
CA GLU A 107 -17.36 13.10 14.06
C GLU A 107 -18.71 13.79 13.85
N LEU A 108 -19.07 14.69 14.75
CA LEU A 108 -20.34 15.43 14.68
C LEU A 108 -20.18 16.77 14.00
N SER A 109 -21.04 17.04 13.02
CA SER A 109 -21.33 18.40 12.55
C SER A 109 -22.28 19.10 13.52
N LEU A 110 -22.33 20.44 13.48
CA LEU A 110 -23.12 21.24 14.41
C LEU A 110 -24.62 20.99 14.32
N ASP A 111 -25.11 20.48 13.19
CA ASP A 111 -26.51 20.07 12.95
C ASP A 111 -26.84 18.64 13.40
N GLY A 112 -25.85 17.91 13.93
CA GLY A 112 -25.95 16.52 14.33
C GLY A 112 -25.67 15.51 13.23
N GLY A 113 -25.30 15.95 12.01
CA GLY A 113 -24.82 15.09 10.94
C GLY A 113 -23.47 14.44 11.27
N LEU A 114 -23.18 13.31 10.63
CA LEU A 114 -21.96 12.55 10.85
C LEU A 114 -20.99 12.67 9.68
N GLN A 115 -19.74 12.97 10.00
CA GLN A 115 -18.62 13.03 9.05
C GLN A 115 -17.82 11.73 9.06
N PRO A 116 -17.19 11.34 7.94
CA PRO A 116 -16.45 10.10 7.82
C PRO A 116 -15.25 10.05 8.76
N ILE A 117 -14.94 8.84 9.21
CA ILE A 117 -13.78 8.54 10.07
C ILE A 117 -12.70 7.80 9.29
N LYS A 118 -11.49 7.78 9.83
CA LYS A 118 -10.37 6.99 9.30
C LYS A 118 -10.25 5.66 10.05
N GLY A 119 -9.81 4.61 9.37
CA GLY A 119 -9.52 3.33 10.00
C GLY A 119 -10.76 2.51 10.36
N ALA A 120 -11.87 2.66 9.64
CA ALA A 120 -13.08 1.90 9.92
C ALA A 120 -12.88 0.38 9.81
N LEU A 121 -12.08 -0.10 8.85
CA LEU A 121 -11.79 -1.52 8.70
C LEU A 121 -10.98 -2.12 9.88
N PRO A 122 -9.82 -1.57 10.28
CA PRO A 122 -9.12 -2.08 11.47
C PRO A 122 -9.97 -2.01 12.75
N ILE A 123 -10.80 -0.98 12.92
CA ILE A 123 -11.74 -0.89 14.04
C ILE A 123 -12.76 -2.03 14.00
N ALA A 124 -13.37 -2.31 12.85
CA ALA A 124 -14.32 -3.39 12.68
C ALA A 124 -13.69 -4.78 12.95
N ILE A 125 -12.46 -5.01 12.50
CA ILE A 125 -11.71 -6.24 12.77
C ILE A 125 -11.50 -6.44 14.26
N GLN A 126 -11.09 -5.38 14.97
CA GLN A 126 -10.87 -5.43 16.41
C GLN A 126 -12.19 -5.63 17.18
N ALA A 127 -13.25 -4.92 16.81
CA ALA A 127 -14.59 -5.06 17.40
C ALA A 127 -15.10 -6.51 17.32
N ARG A 128 -14.95 -7.14 16.14
CA ARG A 128 -15.29 -8.56 15.96
C ARG A 128 -14.43 -9.48 16.84
N LYS A 129 -13.11 -9.23 16.89
CA LYS A 129 -12.18 -10.04 17.69
C LYS A 129 -12.50 -10.02 19.17
N GLU A 130 -12.96 -8.89 19.68
CA GLU A 130 -13.37 -8.70 21.09
C GLU A 130 -14.82 -9.13 21.37
N GLY A 131 -15.58 -9.54 20.35
CA GLY A 131 -16.93 -10.09 20.51
C GLY A 131 -18.02 -9.04 20.66
N PHE A 132 -17.79 -7.79 20.20
CA PHE A 132 -18.87 -6.80 20.13
C PHE A 132 -19.97 -7.26 19.19
N LYS A 133 -21.23 -6.93 19.53
CA LYS A 133 -22.39 -7.22 18.68
C LYS A 133 -22.32 -6.45 17.37
N GLY A 134 -21.95 -5.17 17.43
CA GLY A 134 -21.92 -4.34 16.23
C GLY A 134 -21.06 -3.10 16.34
N PHE A 135 -21.01 -2.40 15.21
CA PHE A 135 -20.29 -1.14 15.02
C PHE A 135 -21.22 -0.10 14.39
N ILE A 136 -21.45 0.99 15.11
CA ILE A 136 -22.23 2.15 14.68
C ILE A 136 -21.25 3.24 14.24
N LEU A 137 -21.34 3.66 12.99
CA LEU A 137 -20.40 4.59 12.37
C LEU A 137 -21.04 5.40 11.24
N PRO A 138 -20.38 6.45 10.72
CA PRO A 138 -20.91 7.23 9.59
C PRO A 138 -21.23 6.36 8.37
N ALA A 139 -22.37 6.62 7.70
CA ALA A 139 -22.85 5.85 6.56
C ALA A 139 -21.81 5.71 5.44
N GLN A 140 -20.96 6.72 5.24
CA GLN A 140 -19.88 6.72 4.25
C GLN A 140 -18.81 5.65 4.52
N ASN A 141 -18.61 5.24 5.77
CA ASN A 141 -17.66 4.19 6.16
C ASN A 141 -18.30 2.80 6.30
N ALA A 142 -19.63 2.71 6.22
CA ALA A 142 -20.34 1.47 6.54
C ALA A 142 -19.95 0.30 5.64
N LYS A 143 -19.77 0.52 4.34
CA LYS A 143 -19.35 -0.53 3.40
C LYS A 143 -17.96 -1.07 3.71
N GLU A 144 -17.03 -0.19 4.11
CA GLU A 144 -15.67 -0.55 4.50
C GLU A 144 -15.66 -1.44 5.75
N ALA A 145 -16.42 -1.07 6.78
CA ALA A 145 -16.52 -1.85 8.01
C ALA A 145 -17.29 -3.18 7.80
N ALA A 146 -18.30 -3.19 6.91
CA ALA A 146 -19.13 -4.35 6.63
C ALA A 146 -18.43 -5.47 5.84
N ILE A 147 -17.18 -5.26 5.41
CA ILE A 147 -16.30 -6.32 4.89
C ILE A 147 -16.04 -7.40 5.94
N VAL A 148 -16.10 -7.03 7.22
CA VAL A 148 -15.84 -7.93 8.35
C VAL A 148 -17.08 -8.78 8.64
N ASP A 149 -16.98 -10.07 8.36
CA ASP A 149 -18.03 -11.04 8.66
C ASP A 149 -18.27 -11.16 10.18
N ASN A 150 -19.49 -11.54 10.58
CA ASN A 150 -19.90 -11.75 11.99
C ASN A 150 -19.78 -10.50 12.88
N LEU A 151 -19.94 -9.31 12.30
CA LEU A 151 -20.13 -8.04 13.01
C LEU A 151 -21.33 -7.33 12.37
N GLU A 152 -22.25 -6.85 13.19
CA GLU A 152 -23.36 -6.05 12.70
C GLU A 152 -22.88 -4.62 12.48
N VAL A 153 -22.94 -4.12 11.24
CA VAL A 153 -22.48 -2.78 10.89
C VAL A 153 -23.67 -1.89 10.57
N TYR A 154 -23.73 -0.74 11.24
CA TYR A 154 -24.80 0.22 11.10
C TYR A 154 -24.27 1.57 10.65
N GLY A 155 -24.46 1.90 9.38
CA GLY A 155 -24.15 3.22 8.82
C GLY A 155 -25.26 4.21 9.13
N VAL A 156 -24.90 5.32 9.77
CA VAL A 156 -25.83 6.38 10.19
C VAL A 156 -25.40 7.74 9.65
N GLU A 157 -26.35 8.58 9.32
CA GLU A 157 -26.10 9.93 8.77
C GLU A 157 -26.23 11.03 9.84
N ASN A 158 -27.02 10.76 10.91
CA ASN A 158 -27.29 11.74 11.96
C ASN A 158 -27.37 11.08 13.34
N ILE A 159 -26.94 11.79 14.39
CA ILE A 159 -27.00 11.32 15.78
C ILE A 159 -28.43 10.94 16.22
N LYS A 160 -29.49 11.57 15.65
CA LYS A 160 -30.87 11.22 15.95
C LYS A 160 -31.19 9.76 15.66
N GLU A 161 -30.62 9.17 14.62
CA GLU A 161 -30.85 7.78 14.28
C GLU A 161 -30.32 6.85 15.38
N VAL A 162 -29.15 7.18 15.94
CA VAL A 162 -28.52 6.42 17.03
C VAL A 162 -29.34 6.56 18.33
N ILE A 163 -29.83 7.77 18.62
CA ILE A 163 -30.66 8.04 19.79
C ILE A 163 -31.97 7.25 19.69
N ASN A 164 -32.69 7.33 18.57
CA ASN A 164 -33.94 6.62 18.33
C ASN A 164 -33.76 5.10 18.39
N PHE A 165 -32.61 4.60 17.94
CA PHE A 165 -32.26 3.18 18.02
C PHE A 165 -32.14 2.71 19.49
N PHE A 166 -31.37 3.43 20.30
CA PHE A 166 -31.23 3.06 21.73
C PHE A 166 -32.50 3.26 22.53
N ASN A 167 -33.38 4.20 22.14
CA ASN A 167 -34.70 4.35 22.76
C ASN A 167 -35.73 3.30 22.31
N GLY A 168 -35.37 2.44 21.34
CA GLY A 168 -36.31 1.45 20.79
C GLY A 168 -37.37 2.05 19.88
N GLU A 169 -37.21 3.31 19.43
CA GLU A 169 -38.18 4.00 18.58
C GLU A 169 -37.99 3.64 17.09
N ARG A 170 -36.76 3.27 16.69
CA ARG A 170 -36.42 2.90 15.33
C ARG A 170 -35.30 1.86 15.28
N GLU A 171 -35.46 0.86 14.44
CA GLU A 171 -34.36 -0.06 14.12
C GLU A 171 -33.39 0.56 13.13
N LEU A 172 -32.09 0.31 13.34
CA LEU A 172 -31.06 0.64 12.36
C LEU A 172 -30.97 -0.44 11.29
N VAL A 173 -30.79 -0.03 10.04
CA VAL A 173 -30.61 -0.96 8.92
C VAL A 173 -29.17 -1.45 8.90
N ARG A 174 -28.98 -2.77 8.98
CA ARG A 174 -27.67 -3.40 8.89
C ARG A 174 -27.10 -3.25 7.48
N THR A 175 -25.88 -2.74 7.37
CA THR A 175 -25.12 -2.73 6.13
C THR A 175 -24.53 -4.12 5.90
N ILE A 176 -24.88 -4.74 4.78
CA ILE A 176 -24.40 -6.07 4.38
C ILE A 176 -23.61 -5.93 3.10
N VAL A 177 -22.38 -6.45 3.10
CA VAL A 177 -21.51 -6.52 1.93
C VAL A 177 -21.14 -7.99 1.71
N ASP A 178 -21.44 -8.49 0.51
CA ASP A 178 -20.88 -9.77 0.07
C ASP A 178 -19.43 -9.53 -0.40
N THR A 179 -18.50 -9.68 0.53
CA THR A 179 -17.06 -9.42 0.33
C THR A 179 -16.50 -10.18 -0.86
N ARG A 180 -16.95 -11.42 -1.09
CA ARG A 180 -16.51 -12.22 -2.24
C ARG A 180 -17.05 -11.65 -3.54
N LYS A 181 -18.35 -11.36 -3.59
CA LYS A 181 -19.00 -10.80 -4.78
C LYS A 181 -18.42 -9.43 -5.14
N GLU A 182 -18.23 -8.54 -4.16
CA GLU A 182 -17.58 -7.23 -4.37
C GLU A 182 -16.14 -7.38 -4.85
N PHE A 183 -15.38 -8.31 -4.28
CA PHE A 183 -14.01 -8.60 -4.70
C PHE A 183 -13.95 -9.02 -6.16
N TYR A 184 -14.78 -9.97 -6.58
CA TYR A 184 -14.79 -10.47 -7.96
C TYR A 184 -15.41 -9.49 -8.97
N LYS A 185 -16.41 -8.69 -8.57
CA LYS A 185 -17.04 -7.67 -9.43
C LYS A 185 -16.06 -6.56 -9.80
N ASN A 186 -15.21 -6.17 -8.87
CA ASN A 186 -14.25 -5.09 -9.06
C ASN A 186 -12.91 -5.55 -9.67
N LEU A 187 -12.80 -6.80 -10.13
CA LEU A 187 -11.66 -7.28 -10.91
C LEU A 187 -11.67 -6.80 -12.37
N GLU A 188 -12.61 -5.95 -12.76
CA GLU A 188 -12.64 -5.34 -14.09
C GLU A 188 -11.34 -4.57 -14.36
N PHE A 189 -10.89 -4.73 -15.61
CA PHE A 189 -9.53 -4.45 -16.05
C PHE A 189 -9.12 -2.99 -15.91
N PRO A 190 -7.82 -2.72 -15.67
CA PRO A 190 -7.30 -1.36 -15.63
C PRO A 190 -7.51 -0.65 -16.98
N GLU A 191 -7.65 0.66 -16.91
CA GLU A 191 -7.83 1.59 -18.03
C GLU A 191 -6.74 1.46 -19.12
N PHE A 192 -5.60 0.80 -18.83
CA PHE A 192 -4.43 0.68 -19.71
C PHE A 192 -4.19 -0.79 -20.12
N ASP A 193 -4.02 -1.01 -21.43
CA ASP A 193 -3.71 -2.32 -22.01
C ASP A 193 -2.35 -2.32 -22.73
N PHE A 194 -1.60 -3.43 -22.67
CA PHE A 194 -0.38 -3.61 -23.44
C PHE A 194 -0.63 -3.74 -24.95
N ALA A 195 -1.85 -4.05 -25.38
CA ALA A 195 -2.24 -4.03 -26.79
C ALA A 195 -2.02 -2.67 -27.45
N ASP A 196 -2.10 -1.56 -26.67
CA ASP A 196 -1.88 -0.21 -27.17
C ASP A 196 -0.40 0.13 -27.35
N VAL A 197 0.52 -0.69 -26.85
CA VAL A 197 1.96 -0.46 -26.94
C VAL A 197 2.47 -0.97 -28.28
N LYS A 198 2.86 -0.03 -29.13
CA LYS A 198 3.45 -0.32 -30.45
C LYS A 198 4.91 -0.72 -30.30
N GLY A 199 5.31 -1.81 -30.91
CA GLY A 199 6.70 -2.34 -30.81
C GLY A 199 7.10 -2.67 -29.36
N GLN A 200 8.37 -2.42 -29.00
CA GLN A 200 8.92 -2.62 -27.64
C GLN A 200 8.85 -4.08 -27.13
N GLU A 201 8.95 -5.08 -28.02
CA GLU A 201 8.73 -6.50 -27.68
C GLU A 201 9.68 -6.99 -26.57
N THR A 202 10.96 -6.59 -26.62
CA THR A 202 11.95 -6.93 -25.59
C THR A 202 11.56 -6.35 -24.22
N VAL A 203 11.05 -5.11 -24.20
CA VAL A 203 10.62 -4.44 -22.96
C VAL A 203 9.35 -5.11 -22.42
N LYS A 204 8.38 -5.44 -23.28
CA LYS A 204 7.17 -6.19 -22.89
C LYS A 204 7.55 -7.54 -22.27
N ARG A 205 8.46 -8.29 -22.91
CA ARG A 205 8.97 -9.57 -22.37
C ARG A 205 9.64 -9.37 -21.01
N CYS A 206 10.45 -8.35 -20.87
CA CYS A 206 11.10 -7.99 -19.62
C CYS A 206 10.09 -7.66 -18.51
N MET A 207 9.02 -6.92 -18.84
CA MET A 207 7.95 -6.60 -17.89
C MET A 207 7.10 -7.83 -17.51
N GLU A 208 6.88 -8.75 -18.44
CA GLU A 208 6.25 -10.04 -18.18
C GLU A 208 7.05 -10.87 -17.16
N ILE A 209 8.38 -10.96 -17.35
CA ILE A 209 9.28 -11.66 -16.43
C ILE A 209 9.26 -10.97 -15.05
N ALA A 210 9.34 -9.64 -15.05
CA ALA A 210 9.28 -8.87 -13.81
C ALA A 210 7.97 -9.10 -13.05
N ALA A 211 6.83 -9.09 -13.75
CA ALA A 211 5.51 -9.37 -13.18
C ALA A 211 5.40 -10.80 -12.66
N ALA A 212 5.93 -11.78 -13.41
CA ALA A 212 5.88 -13.19 -13.04
C ALA A 212 6.72 -13.50 -11.79
N GLY A 213 7.93 -12.94 -11.68
CA GLY A 213 8.85 -13.20 -10.57
C GLY A 213 8.77 -12.20 -9.42
N GLY A 214 8.02 -11.10 -9.56
CA GLY A 214 8.01 -9.99 -8.59
C GLY A 214 9.33 -9.23 -8.55
N HIS A 215 10.03 -9.14 -9.70
CA HIS A 215 11.35 -8.51 -9.80
C HIS A 215 11.25 -6.99 -9.89
N ASN A 216 12.15 -6.31 -9.19
CA ASN A 216 12.34 -4.87 -9.34
C ASN A 216 13.00 -4.58 -10.70
N ILE A 217 12.54 -3.52 -11.38
CA ILE A 217 12.98 -3.18 -12.74
C ILE A 217 13.33 -1.70 -12.85
N ILE A 218 14.37 -1.40 -13.63
CA ILE A 218 14.69 -0.04 -14.07
C ILE A 218 14.65 0.06 -15.60
N LEU A 219 13.90 1.06 -16.09
CA LEU A 219 13.71 1.39 -17.49
C LEU A 219 14.66 2.54 -17.86
N ILE A 220 15.56 2.33 -18.80
CA ILE A 220 16.58 3.30 -19.19
C ILE A 220 16.33 3.70 -20.64
N GLY A 221 16.17 4.97 -20.93
CA GLY A 221 15.95 5.40 -22.31
C GLY A 221 15.78 6.91 -22.45
N PRO A 222 15.90 7.45 -23.67
CA PRO A 222 15.78 8.87 -23.89
C PRO A 222 14.39 9.41 -23.52
N PRO A 223 14.25 10.73 -23.37
CA PRO A 223 12.93 11.35 -23.21
C PRO A 223 11.99 10.94 -24.35
N GLY A 224 10.72 10.70 -24.06
CA GLY A 224 9.72 10.30 -25.07
C GLY A 224 9.78 8.81 -25.50
N SER A 225 10.68 7.97 -24.97
CA SER A 225 10.74 6.55 -25.33
C SER A 225 9.59 5.70 -24.76
N GLY A 226 8.68 6.27 -23.97
CA GLY A 226 7.49 5.57 -23.46
C GLY A 226 7.64 4.91 -22.10
N LYS A 227 8.71 5.17 -21.32
CA LYS A 227 8.99 4.56 -20.01
C LYS A 227 7.80 4.65 -19.03
N THR A 228 7.29 5.86 -18.83
CA THR A 228 6.15 6.13 -17.93
C THR A 228 4.87 5.44 -18.43
N MET A 229 4.66 5.41 -19.75
CA MET A 229 3.52 4.73 -20.39
C MET A 229 3.57 3.22 -20.15
N LEU A 230 4.73 2.59 -20.25
CA LEU A 230 4.96 1.18 -19.97
C LEU A 230 4.76 0.87 -18.49
N ALA A 231 5.34 1.69 -17.59
CA ALA A 231 5.20 1.50 -16.14
C ALA A 231 3.74 1.52 -15.68
N LYS A 232 2.92 2.44 -16.22
CA LYS A 232 1.48 2.54 -15.89
C LYS A 232 0.67 1.32 -16.34
N ARG A 233 1.17 0.55 -17.32
CA ARG A 233 0.52 -0.67 -17.80
C ARG A 233 0.89 -1.92 -17.02
N LEU A 234 1.97 -1.89 -16.23
CA LEU A 234 2.42 -3.05 -15.47
C LEU A 234 1.34 -3.66 -14.55
N PRO A 235 0.52 -2.87 -13.83
CA PRO A 235 -0.56 -3.45 -13.03
C PRO A 235 -1.54 -4.32 -13.83
N SER A 236 -1.70 -4.05 -15.14
CA SER A 236 -2.62 -4.79 -16.00
C SER A 236 -2.19 -6.24 -16.26
N ILE A 237 -0.92 -6.57 -16.08
CA ILE A 237 -0.39 -7.93 -16.26
C ILE A 237 -0.04 -8.62 -14.95
N LEU A 238 -0.12 -7.93 -13.81
CA LEU A 238 0.08 -8.55 -12.50
C LEU A 238 -1.07 -9.52 -12.18
N PRO A 239 -0.79 -10.60 -11.43
CA PRO A 239 -1.84 -11.47 -10.92
C PRO A 239 -2.84 -10.68 -10.06
N PRO A 240 -4.13 -11.04 -10.05
CA PRO A 240 -5.09 -10.44 -9.13
C PRO A 240 -4.61 -10.63 -7.69
N MET A 241 -5.01 -9.72 -6.80
CA MET A 241 -4.74 -9.89 -5.37
C MET A 241 -5.51 -11.10 -4.85
N THR A 242 -4.98 -11.77 -3.85
CA THR A 242 -5.76 -12.67 -3.00
C THR A 242 -6.65 -11.85 -2.07
N LEU A 243 -7.66 -12.46 -1.49
CA LEU A 243 -8.50 -11.77 -0.50
C LEU A 243 -7.68 -11.27 0.70
N HIS A 244 -6.67 -12.03 1.10
CA HIS A 244 -5.74 -11.65 2.18
C HIS A 244 -4.94 -10.39 1.82
N GLU A 245 -4.30 -10.38 0.64
CA GLU A 245 -3.60 -9.19 0.13
C GLU A 245 -4.52 -7.97 0.01
N ALA A 246 -5.77 -8.18 -0.45
CA ALA A 246 -6.77 -7.12 -0.57
C ALA A 246 -7.13 -6.52 0.79
N LEU A 247 -7.33 -7.36 1.82
CA LEU A 247 -7.61 -6.91 3.18
C LEU A 247 -6.44 -6.15 3.80
N GLU A 248 -5.20 -6.66 3.67
CA GLU A 248 -4.00 -5.96 4.16
C GLU A 248 -3.83 -4.59 3.50
N THR A 249 -3.96 -4.55 2.18
CA THR A 249 -3.85 -3.31 1.41
C THR A 249 -4.95 -2.33 1.82
N THR A 250 -6.18 -2.81 1.97
CA THR A 250 -7.32 -1.98 2.39
C THR A 250 -7.11 -1.40 3.79
N LYS A 251 -6.56 -2.16 4.75
CA LYS A 251 -6.23 -1.64 6.09
C LYS A 251 -5.31 -0.42 6.03
N ILE A 252 -4.24 -0.48 5.23
CA ILE A 252 -3.28 0.62 5.09
C ILE A 252 -3.97 1.86 4.51
N HIS A 253 -4.79 1.69 3.48
CA HIS A 253 -5.52 2.79 2.84
C HIS A 253 -6.66 3.34 3.72
N SER A 254 -7.28 2.50 4.53
CA SER A 254 -8.29 2.87 5.55
C SER A 254 -7.74 3.87 6.57
N VAL A 255 -6.56 3.59 7.12
CA VAL A 255 -5.91 4.43 8.13
C VAL A 255 -5.64 5.86 7.63
N VAL A 256 -5.37 6.04 6.34
CA VAL A 256 -5.19 7.37 5.75
C VAL A 256 -6.49 7.98 5.21
N GLY A 257 -7.61 7.27 5.29
CA GLY A 257 -8.91 7.74 4.81
C GLY A 257 -9.00 7.78 3.28
N ARG A 258 -8.32 6.84 2.58
CA ARG A 258 -8.32 6.77 1.10
C ARG A 258 -9.21 5.67 0.52
N ILE A 259 -10.03 5.03 1.34
CA ILE A 259 -11.03 4.07 0.87
C ILE A 259 -12.22 4.85 0.30
N LYS A 260 -12.57 4.52 -0.94
CA LYS A 260 -13.75 5.05 -1.64
C LYS A 260 -14.93 4.07 -1.50
N ASP A 261 -16.03 4.37 -2.16
CA ASP A 261 -17.35 3.68 -2.09
C ASP A 261 -17.33 2.16 -2.30
N THR A 262 -16.25 1.59 -2.79
CA THR A 262 -16.11 0.14 -3.01
C THR A 262 -15.85 -0.68 -1.75
N GLY A 263 -15.46 -0.03 -0.65
CA GLY A 263 -15.14 -0.68 0.62
C GLY A 263 -13.84 -1.51 0.60
N LEU A 264 -13.67 -2.45 -0.31
CA LEU A 264 -12.50 -3.32 -0.46
C LEU A 264 -11.67 -2.94 -1.69
N MET A 265 -10.37 -2.83 -1.54
CA MET A 265 -9.44 -2.66 -2.66
C MET A 265 -9.23 -3.99 -3.38
N SER A 266 -9.69 -4.09 -4.62
CA SER A 266 -9.53 -5.29 -5.46
C SER A 266 -8.36 -5.18 -6.45
N HIS A 267 -7.88 -3.97 -6.71
CA HIS A 267 -6.77 -3.71 -7.63
C HIS A 267 -5.47 -3.44 -6.89
N ARG A 268 -4.37 -3.92 -7.45
CA ARG A 268 -3.02 -3.62 -6.95
C ARG A 268 -2.75 -2.13 -7.05
N PRO A 269 -2.37 -1.45 -5.95
CA PRO A 269 -2.10 -0.02 -5.99
C PRO A 269 -0.92 0.31 -6.91
N PHE A 270 -1.04 1.41 -7.64
CA PHE A 270 0.05 2.02 -8.40
C PHE A 270 0.34 3.39 -7.80
N ARG A 271 1.52 3.54 -7.22
CA ARG A 271 1.97 4.79 -6.59
C ARG A 271 3.12 5.38 -7.39
N SER A 272 3.01 6.66 -7.71
CA SER A 272 4.01 7.38 -8.50
C SER A 272 4.28 8.75 -7.86
N PRO A 273 5.07 8.78 -6.77
CA PRO A 273 5.44 10.04 -6.14
C PRO A 273 6.37 10.86 -7.05
N HIS A 274 6.22 12.17 -7.01
CA HIS A 274 7.09 13.08 -7.73
C HIS A 274 8.51 13.09 -7.10
N HIS A 275 9.55 13.32 -7.87
CA HIS A 275 10.95 13.31 -7.38
C HIS A 275 11.25 14.36 -6.28
N THR A 276 10.42 15.40 -6.14
CA THR A 276 10.52 16.40 -5.06
C THR A 276 9.97 15.93 -3.71
N ILE A 277 9.45 14.71 -3.64
CA ILE A 277 8.89 14.14 -2.39
C ILE A 277 9.92 14.18 -1.25
N SER A 278 9.45 14.42 -0.02
CA SER A 278 10.29 14.30 1.17
C SER A 278 10.44 12.84 1.61
N ASP A 279 11.48 12.53 2.38
CA ASP A 279 11.68 11.23 3.01
C ASP A 279 10.48 10.83 3.90
N VAL A 280 9.95 11.77 4.67
CA VAL A 280 8.75 11.57 5.50
C VAL A 280 7.51 11.23 4.67
N ALA A 281 7.32 11.88 3.53
CA ALA A 281 6.17 11.57 2.67
C ALA A 281 6.34 10.22 1.95
N LEU A 282 7.58 9.81 1.65
CA LEU A 282 7.87 8.54 1.00
C LEU A 282 7.74 7.37 1.98
N VAL A 283 8.41 7.44 3.13
CA VAL A 283 8.48 6.37 4.14
C VAL A 283 7.28 6.39 5.06
N GLY A 284 6.82 7.58 5.40
CA GLY A 284 5.83 7.82 6.42
C GLY A 284 6.42 8.57 7.61
N GLY A 285 5.59 9.07 8.46
CA GLY A 285 6.00 9.86 9.62
C GLY A 285 4.97 10.89 10.04
N GLY A 286 5.45 11.98 10.61
CA GLY A 286 4.61 13.01 11.23
C GLY A 286 4.65 12.93 12.75
N THR A 287 3.95 13.84 13.41
CA THR A 287 3.75 13.81 14.87
C THR A 287 3.05 12.53 15.29
N TYR A 288 2.14 12.08 14.46
CA TYR A 288 1.48 10.77 14.47
C TYR A 288 1.94 9.99 13.25
N PRO A 289 2.65 8.89 13.44
CA PRO A 289 3.16 8.13 12.33
C PRO A 289 2.05 7.67 11.39
N GLN A 290 2.04 8.22 10.17
CA GLN A 290 1.16 7.83 9.08
C GLN A 290 1.98 7.06 8.05
N PRO A 291 1.38 6.07 7.34
CA PRO A 291 2.06 5.36 6.27
C PRO A 291 2.38 6.30 5.10
N GLY A 292 3.58 6.17 4.54
CA GLY A 292 4.02 6.90 3.35
C GLY A 292 3.67 6.19 2.04
N GLU A 293 4.14 6.74 0.92
CA GLU A 293 3.89 6.19 -0.42
C GLU A 293 4.40 4.75 -0.59
N ILE A 294 5.48 4.36 0.12
CA ILE A 294 6.01 2.99 0.14
C ILE A 294 4.97 2.02 0.70
N SER A 295 4.39 2.32 1.85
CA SER A 295 3.36 1.47 2.45
C SER A 295 2.03 1.52 1.67
N LEU A 296 1.70 2.66 1.08
CA LEU A 296 0.53 2.79 0.18
C LEU A 296 0.69 2.02 -1.14
N ALA A 297 1.93 1.64 -1.51
CA ALA A 297 2.21 0.77 -2.64
C ALA A 297 2.19 -0.73 -2.28
N HIS A 298 1.91 -1.08 -1.02
CA HIS A 298 1.89 -2.47 -0.55
C HIS A 298 1.02 -3.37 -1.43
N ASN A 299 1.52 -4.55 -1.78
CA ASN A 299 0.94 -5.50 -2.74
C ASN A 299 0.73 -4.95 -4.17
N GLY A 300 1.40 -3.85 -4.51
CA GLY A 300 1.29 -3.17 -5.79
C GLY A 300 2.63 -2.73 -6.36
N VAL A 301 2.61 -1.58 -7.02
CA VAL A 301 3.75 -1.01 -7.75
C VAL A 301 4.09 0.36 -7.20
N LEU A 302 5.36 0.58 -6.88
CA LEU A 302 5.93 1.88 -6.62
C LEU A 302 6.75 2.29 -7.85
N PHE A 303 6.31 3.33 -8.55
CA PHE A 303 6.99 3.86 -9.73
C PHE A 303 7.74 5.14 -9.37
N LEU A 304 9.06 5.12 -9.57
CA LEU A 304 9.93 6.28 -9.39
C LEU A 304 10.44 6.74 -10.76
N ASP A 305 9.77 7.76 -11.31
CA ASP A 305 10.16 8.37 -12.57
C ASP A 305 11.35 9.31 -12.35
N GLU A 306 12.30 9.35 -13.31
CA GLU A 306 13.51 10.16 -13.21
C GLU A 306 14.31 9.87 -11.92
N LEU A 307 14.62 8.60 -11.67
CA LEU A 307 15.28 8.13 -10.44
C LEU A 307 16.48 8.99 -9.98
N PRO A 308 17.41 9.46 -10.86
CA PRO A 308 18.53 10.29 -10.44
C PRO A 308 18.15 11.71 -10.00
N GLU A 309 16.91 12.15 -10.19
CA GLU A 309 16.43 13.46 -9.74
C GLU A 309 15.92 13.46 -8.30
N PHE A 310 15.68 12.29 -7.74
CA PHE A 310 15.36 12.17 -6.32
C PHE A 310 16.57 12.56 -5.45
N LYS A 311 16.30 13.18 -4.31
CA LYS A 311 17.35 13.44 -3.31
C LYS A 311 17.96 12.12 -2.84
N ARG A 312 19.29 12.07 -2.73
CA ARG A 312 20.02 10.87 -2.30
C ARG A 312 19.50 10.30 -0.99
N ALA A 313 19.19 11.15 0.00
CA ALA A 313 18.62 10.73 1.28
C ALA A 313 17.29 9.99 1.11
N VAL A 314 16.43 10.43 0.17
CA VAL A 314 15.15 9.78 -0.15
C VAL A 314 15.36 8.40 -0.78
N LEU A 315 16.38 8.24 -1.62
CA LEU A 315 16.71 6.94 -2.23
C LEU A 315 17.32 5.96 -1.22
N GLU A 316 18.13 6.45 -0.26
CA GLU A 316 18.76 5.59 0.74
C GLU A 316 17.75 4.96 1.71
N VAL A 317 16.66 5.67 2.06
CA VAL A 317 15.60 5.10 2.93
C VAL A 317 14.80 3.97 2.26
N MET A 318 14.87 3.84 0.93
CA MET A 318 14.26 2.73 0.18
C MET A 318 14.94 1.38 0.41
N ARG A 319 16.18 1.37 0.90
CA ARG A 319 16.99 0.14 1.00
C ARG A 319 16.37 -0.88 1.93
N GLN A 320 15.91 -0.43 3.11
CA GLN A 320 15.29 -1.31 4.09
C GLN A 320 13.95 -1.90 3.57
N PRO A 321 12.97 -1.10 3.10
CA PRO A 321 11.71 -1.65 2.59
C PRO A 321 11.87 -2.64 1.43
N LEU A 322 12.89 -2.46 0.59
CA LEU A 322 13.17 -3.38 -0.52
C LEU A 322 13.74 -4.74 -0.04
N GLU A 323 14.35 -4.81 1.14
CA GLU A 323 14.83 -6.05 1.74
C GLU A 323 13.82 -6.68 2.68
N ASP A 324 13.36 -5.91 3.68
CA ASP A 324 12.56 -6.41 4.80
C ASP A 324 11.06 -6.43 4.47
N ARG A 325 10.63 -5.68 3.44
CA ARG A 325 9.22 -5.47 3.06
C ARG A 325 8.37 -4.87 4.15
N GLU A 326 9.02 -4.17 5.03
CA GLU A 326 8.43 -3.44 6.14
C GLU A 326 9.10 -2.08 6.26
N VAL A 327 8.36 -1.12 6.78
CA VAL A 327 8.84 0.21 7.14
C VAL A 327 8.58 0.44 8.61
N THR A 328 9.61 0.62 9.39
CA THR A 328 9.48 0.98 10.80
C THR A 328 9.71 2.47 10.99
N ILE A 329 8.69 3.15 11.47
CA ILE A 329 8.73 4.57 11.81
C ILE A 329 8.92 4.68 13.31
N SER A 330 10.15 5.01 13.74
CA SER A 330 10.49 5.18 15.14
C SER A 330 10.49 6.66 15.52
N ARG A 331 9.81 7.00 16.61
CA ARG A 331 9.79 8.30 17.28
C ARG A 331 10.01 8.11 18.76
N ALA A 332 10.35 9.18 19.49
CA ALA A 332 10.69 9.09 20.91
C ALA A 332 9.67 8.34 21.78
N LYS A 333 8.39 8.32 21.38
CA LYS A 333 7.29 7.69 22.13
C LYS A 333 6.66 6.50 21.42
N PHE A 334 6.96 6.26 20.14
CA PHE A 334 6.27 5.27 19.32
C PHE A 334 7.23 4.60 18.35
N SER A 335 7.03 3.31 18.15
CA SER A 335 7.62 2.56 17.02
C SER A 335 6.48 1.81 16.33
N ILE A 336 6.25 2.13 15.07
CA ILE A 336 5.18 1.53 14.26
C ILE A 336 5.80 0.93 13.02
N THR A 337 5.45 -0.32 12.74
CA THR A 337 5.84 -1.02 11.52
C THR A 337 4.65 -1.10 10.57
N TYR A 338 4.85 -0.68 9.34
CA TYR A 338 3.89 -0.81 8.25
C TYR A 338 4.40 -1.83 7.23
N PRO A 339 3.55 -2.71 6.72
CA PRO A 339 3.92 -3.59 5.62
C PRO A 339 4.20 -2.76 4.35
N SER A 340 5.20 -3.19 3.57
CA SER A 340 5.66 -2.50 2.37
C SER A 340 6.16 -3.45 1.30
N SER A 341 5.46 -4.56 1.08
CA SER A 341 5.76 -5.49 -0.02
C SER A 341 5.27 -4.91 -1.34
N PHE A 342 6.13 -4.23 -2.06
CA PHE A 342 5.83 -3.62 -3.37
C PHE A 342 6.84 -4.06 -4.41
N MET A 343 6.48 -3.92 -5.68
CA MET A 343 7.38 -4.04 -6.81
C MET A 343 7.89 -2.66 -7.20
N LEU A 344 9.21 -2.46 -7.16
CA LEU A 344 9.83 -1.22 -7.60
C LEU A 344 9.94 -1.20 -9.12
N VAL A 345 9.39 -0.17 -9.73
CA VAL A 345 9.65 0.20 -11.13
C VAL A 345 10.32 1.56 -11.10
N ALA A 346 11.51 1.66 -11.63
CA ALA A 346 12.22 2.92 -11.76
C ALA A 346 12.38 3.30 -13.22
N SER A 347 12.48 4.59 -13.52
CA SER A 347 12.90 5.06 -14.84
C SER A 347 14.05 6.04 -14.72
N MET A 348 14.88 6.09 -15.75
CA MET A 348 15.91 7.12 -15.87
C MET A 348 16.25 7.40 -17.33
N ASN A 349 16.78 8.58 -17.57
CA ASN A 349 17.44 8.87 -18.84
C ASN A 349 18.86 8.27 -18.85
N PRO A 350 19.42 7.93 -20.02
CA PRO A 350 20.74 7.33 -20.09
C PRO A 350 21.88 8.29 -19.69
N SER A 351 21.62 9.60 -19.74
CA SER A 351 22.57 10.64 -19.35
C SER A 351 21.84 11.91 -18.88
N PRO A 352 22.53 12.89 -18.30
CA PRO A 352 21.95 14.20 -17.97
C PRO A 352 21.37 14.94 -19.18
N SER A 353 21.96 14.79 -20.37
CA SER A 353 21.43 15.35 -21.62
C SER A 353 20.26 14.57 -22.21
N GLY A 354 19.96 13.39 -21.67
CA GLY A 354 18.92 12.51 -22.17
C GLY A 354 19.40 11.49 -23.22
N TYR A 355 20.60 11.63 -23.75
CA TYR A 355 21.16 10.81 -24.83
C TYR A 355 22.55 10.27 -24.42
N PHE A 356 22.85 9.03 -24.77
CA PHE A 356 24.13 8.41 -24.48
C PHE A 356 24.67 7.75 -25.74
N ASN A 357 25.90 8.15 -26.13
CA ASN A 357 26.58 7.66 -27.33
C ASN A 357 25.73 7.75 -28.62
N ASP A 358 24.87 8.74 -28.72
CA ASP A 358 24.08 9.01 -29.93
C ASP A 358 24.83 10.03 -30.79
N PRO A 359 25.29 9.64 -32.00
CA PRO A 359 26.00 10.55 -32.89
C PRO A 359 25.15 11.72 -33.36
N GLU A 360 23.83 11.59 -33.37
CA GLU A 360 22.88 12.62 -33.81
C GLU A 360 22.37 13.49 -32.64
N ALA A 361 22.79 13.20 -31.41
CA ALA A 361 22.36 13.98 -30.25
C ALA A 361 22.92 15.41 -30.29
N PRO A 362 22.07 16.41 -29.99
CA PRO A 362 22.49 17.83 -30.03
C PRO A 362 23.56 18.18 -28.99
N VAL A 363 23.63 17.43 -27.89
CA VAL A 363 24.64 17.62 -26.81
C VAL A 363 24.99 16.28 -26.19
N ASN A 364 26.26 15.91 -26.18
CA ASN A 364 26.77 14.76 -25.46
C ASN A 364 27.26 15.17 -24.07
N SER A 365 26.91 14.41 -23.05
CA SER A 365 27.37 14.62 -21.67
C SER A 365 28.86 14.26 -21.55
N THR A 366 29.59 15.05 -20.79
CA THR A 366 31.01 14.75 -20.48
C THR A 366 31.11 13.56 -19.54
N PRO A 367 32.23 12.81 -19.51
CA PRO A 367 32.42 11.71 -18.56
C PRO A 367 32.24 12.13 -17.09
N ALA A 368 32.66 13.36 -16.74
CA ALA A 368 32.48 13.89 -15.39
C ALA A 368 31.01 14.16 -15.02
N GLU A 369 30.21 14.65 -15.96
CA GLU A 369 28.76 14.83 -15.79
C GLU A 369 28.06 13.48 -15.67
N MET A 370 28.43 12.51 -16.47
CA MET A 370 27.94 11.15 -16.44
C MET A 370 28.21 10.50 -15.07
N GLN A 371 29.44 10.61 -14.57
CA GLN A 371 29.81 10.09 -13.27
C GLN A 371 29.03 10.75 -12.14
N ARG A 372 28.83 12.08 -12.17
CA ARG A 372 27.98 12.80 -11.19
C ARG A 372 26.52 12.35 -11.26
N TYR A 373 26.00 12.15 -12.45
CA TYR A 373 24.63 11.70 -12.67
C TYR A 373 24.41 10.31 -12.09
N MET A 374 25.26 9.36 -12.42
CA MET A 374 25.18 7.99 -11.92
C MET A 374 25.45 7.88 -10.43
N SER A 375 26.34 8.72 -9.86
CA SER A 375 26.64 8.73 -8.41
C SER A 375 25.48 9.18 -7.52
N LYS A 376 24.42 9.77 -8.09
CA LYS A 376 23.18 10.07 -7.37
C LYS A 376 22.46 8.79 -6.91
N ILE A 377 22.59 7.71 -7.67
CA ILE A 377 22.04 6.39 -7.33
C ILE A 377 23.13 5.58 -6.66
N SER A 378 22.89 5.13 -5.43
CA SER A 378 23.90 4.32 -4.74
C SER A 378 23.98 2.91 -5.32
N GLY A 379 25.20 2.34 -5.36
CA GLY A 379 25.42 0.94 -5.75
C GLY A 379 24.51 -0.03 -4.97
N PRO A 380 24.40 0.08 -3.63
CA PRO A 380 23.49 -0.75 -2.85
C PRO A 380 22.01 -0.69 -3.24
N LEU A 381 21.52 0.44 -3.77
CA LEU A 381 20.15 0.53 -4.29
C LEU A 381 20.04 -0.17 -5.65
N LEU A 382 20.98 0.03 -6.55
CA LEU A 382 21.03 -0.66 -7.85
C LEU A 382 21.15 -2.18 -7.69
N ASP A 383 21.92 -2.62 -6.71
CA ASP A 383 22.02 -4.03 -6.34
C ASP A 383 20.66 -4.68 -5.97
N ARG A 384 19.64 -3.88 -5.61
CA ARG A 384 18.28 -4.36 -5.29
C ARG A 384 17.31 -4.32 -6.45
N ILE A 385 17.76 -3.83 -7.61
CA ILE A 385 17.00 -3.86 -8.84
C ILE A 385 17.48 -5.07 -9.65
N ASP A 386 16.57 -6.02 -9.89
CA ASP A 386 16.91 -7.29 -10.50
C ASP A 386 17.12 -7.18 -12.01
N ILE A 387 16.35 -6.30 -12.66
CA ILE A 387 16.24 -6.18 -14.12
C ILE A 387 16.53 -4.76 -14.56
N HIS A 388 17.49 -4.62 -15.48
CA HIS A 388 17.85 -3.36 -16.12
C HIS A 388 17.58 -3.50 -17.61
N ILE A 389 16.72 -2.65 -18.18
CA ILE A 389 16.33 -2.72 -19.59
C ILE A 389 16.40 -1.37 -20.28
N GLU A 390 16.99 -1.36 -21.47
CA GLU A 390 17.01 -0.20 -22.34
C GLU A 390 15.71 -0.09 -23.13
N VAL A 391 15.11 1.10 -23.11
CA VAL A 391 13.86 1.43 -23.81
C VAL A 391 14.18 2.37 -24.95
N ASN A 392 14.30 1.82 -26.14
CA ASN A 392 14.61 2.58 -27.34
C ASN A 392 13.35 3.27 -27.90
N PRO A 393 13.48 4.43 -28.56
CA PRO A 393 12.38 5.04 -29.29
C PRO A 393 11.78 4.08 -30.33
N VAL A 394 10.47 4.10 -30.47
CA VAL A 394 9.80 3.26 -31.48
C VAL A 394 9.94 3.90 -32.85
N PRO A 395 10.44 3.19 -33.87
CA PRO A 395 10.52 3.70 -35.25
C PRO A 395 9.14 4.10 -35.78
N PHE A 396 9.12 5.13 -36.64
CA PHE A 396 7.88 5.70 -37.18
C PHE A 396 7.02 4.64 -37.89
N GLU A 397 7.64 3.71 -38.62
CA GLU A 397 6.96 2.64 -39.34
C GLU A 397 6.16 1.72 -38.40
N LYS A 398 6.67 1.51 -37.17
CA LYS A 398 5.95 0.73 -36.14
C LYS A 398 4.86 1.54 -35.45
N LEU A 399 5.02 2.87 -35.35
CA LEU A 399 4.00 3.73 -34.78
C LEU A 399 2.77 3.85 -35.70
N SER A 400 2.96 3.86 -37.00
CA SER A 400 1.91 3.92 -38.02
C SER A 400 1.23 2.58 -38.30
N ASP A 401 1.72 1.48 -37.72
CA ASP A 401 1.12 0.14 -37.90
C ASP A 401 -0.18 0.04 -37.08
N ASP A 402 -1.30 -0.25 -37.76
CA ASP A 402 -2.61 -0.38 -37.12
C ASP A 402 -2.84 -1.70 -36.37
N ARG A 403 -1.90 -2.65 -36.48
CA ARG A 403 -1.98 -3.92 -35.75
C ARG A 403 -1.88 -3.68 -34.25
N LYS A 404 -2.83 -4.19 -33.51
CA LYS A 404 -2.78 -4.19 -32.04
C LYS A 404 -1.68 -5.13 -31.57
N GLY A 405 -0.96 -4.72 -30.52
CA GLY A 405 -0.04 -5.59 -29.82
C GLY A 405 -0.74 -6.71 -29.06
N GLU A 406 0.04 -7.56 -28.39
CA GLU A 406 -0.49 -8.59 -27.50
C GLU A 406 -1.24 -7.95 -26.32
N SER A 407 -2.43 -8.47 -25.98
CA SER A 407 -3.24 -7.91 -24.90
C SER A 407 -2.67 -8.22 -23.53
N SER A 408 -2.92 -7.31 -22.57
CA SER A 408 -2.59 -7.52 -21.16
C SER A 408 -3.20 -8.81 -20.62
N SER A 409 -4.37 -9.22 -21.12
CA SER A 409 -5.05 -10.45 -20.71
C SER A 409 -4.24 -11.70 -21.06
N GLU A 410 -3.66 -11.78 -22.27
CA GLU A 410 -2.85 -12.93 -22.68
C GLU A 410 -1.53 -12.99 -21.90
N ILE A 411 -0.85 -11.87 -21.73
CA ILE A 411 0.38 -11.78 -20.91
C ILE A 411 0.06 -12.21 -19.46
N ARG A 412 -1.05 -11.72 -18.89
CA ARG A 412 -1.46 -12.05 -17.51
C ARG A 412 -1.71 -13.54 -17.32
N LYS A 413 -2.29 -14.24 -18.30
CA LYS A 413 -2.48 -15.70 -18.23
C LYS A 413 -1.16 -16.44 -18.01
N ARG A 414 -0.12 -16.09 -18.77
CA ARG A 414 1.22 -16.68 -18.61
C ARG A 414 1.85 -16.30 -17.27
N VAL A 415 1.70 -15.05 -16.83
CA VAL A 415 2.17 -14.58 -15.53
C VAL A 415 1.49 -15.35 -14.40
N ILE A 416 0.18 -15.58 -14.46
CA ILE A 416 -0.57 -16.36 -13.46
C ILE A 416 -0.09 -17.81 -13.45
N ALA A 417 0.13 -18.43 -14.62
CA ALA A 417 0.64 -19.80 -14.72
C ALA A 417 2.00 -19.94 -14.02
N ALA A 418 2.93 -19.05 -14.30
CA ALA A 418 4.24 -19.01 -13.64
C ALA A 418 4.13 -18.78 -12.12
N ARG A 419 3.21 -17.91 -11.69
CA ARG A 419 2.95 -17.66 -10.26
C ARG A 419 2.38 -18.87 -9.54
N ASN A 420 1.52 -19.64 -10.18
CA ASN A 420 0.98 -20.88 -9.61
C ASN A 420 2.10 -21.90 -9.34
N ILE A 421 3.07 -22.03 -10.26
CA ILE A 421 4.26 -22.87 -10.06
C ILE A 421 5.06 -22.39 -8.84
N GLN A 422 5.24 -21.07 -8.69
CA GLN A 422 5.96 -20.49 -7.56
C GLN A 422 5.19 -20.67 -6.24
N THR A 423 3.87 -20.50 -6.25
CA THR A 423 3.01 -20.71 -5.07
C THR A 423 3.16 -22.16 -4.56
N GLU A 424 3.13 -23.15 -5.45
CA GLU A 424 3.33 -24.55 -5.05
C GLU A 424 4.77 -24.81 -4.56
N ARG A 425 5.77 -24.21 -5.22
CA ARG A 425 7.19 -24.30 -4.83
C ARG A 425 7.44 -23.76 -3.43
N PHE A 426 6.79 -22.66 -3.06
CA PHE A 426 7.02 -21.95 -1.80
C PHE A 426 5.98 -22.22 -0.71
N LYS A 427 5.10 -23.18 -0.91
CA LYS A 427 4.01 -23.55 -0.02
C LYS A 427 4.43 -23.77 1.45
N GLU A 428 5.66 -24.28 1.66
CA GLU A 428 6.23 -24.54 2.98
C GLU A 428 6.94 -23.31 3.60
N TYR A 429 6.97 -22.17 2.89
CA TYR A 429 7.71 -20.97 3.31
C TYR A 429 6.73 -19.83 3.56
N GLU A 430 6.62 -19.43 4.81
CA GLU A 430 5.62 -18.45 5.28
C GLU A 430 5.80 -17.03 4.67
N HIS A 431 7.06 -16.66 4.30
CA HIS A 431 7.40 -15.30 3.87
C HIS A 431 7.92 -15.22 2.42
N ILE A 432 7.81 -16.31 1.65
CA ILE A 432 8.29 -16.37 0.27
C ILE A 432 7.13 -16.77 -0.64
N HIS A 433 6.73 -15.88 -1.53
CA HIS A 433 5.59 -16.07 -2.43
C HIS A 433 6.00 -16.10 -3.90
N TYR A 434 7.17 -15.54 -4.23
CA TYR A 434 7.68 -15.49 -5.61
C TYR A 434 9.21 -15.45 -5.67
N ASN A 435 9.75 -15.72 -6.86
CA ASN A 435 11.18 -15.98 -7.04
C ASN A 435 12.11 -14.85 -6.59
N ALA A 436 11.71 -13.57 -6.78
CA ALA A 436 12.53 -12.44 -6.32
C ALA A 436 12.78 -12.45 -4.81
N GLN A 437 11.94 -13.15 -4.05
CA GLN A 437 12.02 -13.24 -2.60
C GLN A 437 12.96 -14.33 -2.09
N MET A 438 13.45 -15.22 -2.95
CA MET A 438 14.38 -16.28 -2.54
C MET A 438 15.63 -15.70 -1.88
N ASN A 439 16.06 -16.29 -0.78
CA ASN A 439 17.39 -16.07 -0.22
C ASN A 439 18.39 -17.10 -0.81
N THR A 440 19.65 -17.02 -0.40
CA THR A 440 20.71 -17.90 -0.92
C THR A 440 20.40 -19.40 -0.76
N LYS A 441 19.74 -19.81 0.33
CA LYS A 441 19.37 -21.22 0.55
C LYS A 441 18.33 -21.70 -0.48
N GLN A 442 17.30 -20.89 -0.75
CA GLN A 442 16.30 -21.21 -1.75
C GLN A 442 16.86 -21.16 -3.16
N ILE A 443 17.76 -20.20 -3.46
CA ILE A 443 18.45 -20.16 -4.76
C ILE A 443 19.22 -21.46 -4.99
N GLN A 444 20.00 -21.93 -4.03
CA GLN A 444 20.73 -23.22 -4.13
C GLN A 444 19.78 -24.42 -4.31
N LYS A 445 18.59 -24.39 -3.67
CA LYS A 445 17.62 -25.48 -3.75
C LYS A 445 16.87 -25.50 -5.09
N PHE A 446 16.43 -24.32 -5.57
CA PHE A 446 15.46 -24.21 -6.67
C PHE A 446 16.03 -23.69 -7.99
N CYS A 447 17.24 -23.11 -7.98
CA CYS A 447 17.91 -22.60 -9.19
C CYS A 447 19.08 -23.51 -9.57
N LYS A 448 18.83 -24.83 -9.64
CA LYS A 448 19.83 -25.79 -10.10
C LYS A 448 20.13 -25.55 -11.57
N VAL A 449 21.41 -25.40 -11.90
CA VAL A 449 21.91 -25.11 -13.24
C VAL A 449 22.85 -26.21 -13.72
N SER A 450 22.88 -26.45 -15.02
CA SER A 450 23.81 -27.42 -15.65
C SER A 450 25.25 -26.87 -15.63
N GLU A 451 26.23 -27.77 -15.88
CA GLU A 451 27.64 -27.35 -16.03
C GLU A 451 27.84 -26.34 -17.17
N GLU A 452 27.08 -26.47 -18.25
CA GLU A 452 27.09 -25.55 -19.37
C GLU A 452 26.58 -24.16 -18.94
N SER A 453 25.47 -24.11 -18.22
CA SER A 453 24.93 -22.88 -17.63
C SER A 453 25.92 -22.21 -16.67
N LEU A 454 26.63 -23.00 -15.83
CA LEU A 454 27.66 -22.48 -14.95
C LEU A 454 28.85 -21.88 -15.71
N LYS A 455 29.29 -22.51 -16.82
CA LYS A 455 30.35 -21.96 -17.66
C LYS A 455 29.92 -20.63 -18.30
N LEU A 456 28.69 -20.56 -18.82
CA LEU A 456 28.14 -19.33 -19.38
C LEU A 456 28.10 -18.20 -18.34
N LEU A 457 27.58 -18.49 -17.15
CA LEU A 457 27.47 -17.54 -16.07
C LEU A 457 28.84 -17.06 -15.57
N LYS A 458 29.82 -17.98 -15.40
CA LYS A 458 31.21 -17.64 -15.05
C LYS A 458 31.86 -16.73 -16.08
N ASN A 459 31.67 -17.00 -17.36
CA ASN A 459 32.19 -16.17 -18.43
C ASN A 459 31.56 -14.76 -18.42
N ALA A 460 30.25 -14.68 -18.20
CA ALA A 460 29.54 -13.40 -18.08
C ALA A 460 30.05 -12.60 -16.86
N MET A 461 30.21 -13.25 -15.71
CA MET A 461 30.72 -12.60 -14.50
C MET A 461 32.11 -12.02 -14.70
N MET A 462 33.01 -12.76 -15.36
CA MET A 462 34.37 -12.26 -15.63
C MET A 462 34.39 -11.14 -16.68
N LYS A 463 33.61 -11.26 -17.78
CA LYS A 463 33.59 -10.27 -18.86
C LYS A 463 32.88 -8.97 -18.47
N LEU A 464 31.86 -9.05 -17.65
CA LEU A 464 31.02 -7.92 -17.22
C LEU A 464 31.36 -7.44 -15.80
N ASN A 465 32.39 -7.99 -15.18
CA ASN A 465 32.81 -7.67 -13.81
C ASN A 465 31.65 -7.66 -12.79
N LEU A 466 30.78 -8.69 -12.86
CA LEU A 466 29.57 -8.77 -12.07
C LEU A 466 29.86 -9.13 -10.61
N SER A 467 29.14 -8.52 -9.68
CA SER A 467 29.22 -8.83 -8.25
C SER A 467 28.56 -10.20 -7.90
N ALA A 468 28.88 -10.75 -6.71
CA ALA A 468 28.19 -11.93 -6.19
C ALA A 468 26.67 -11.73 -6.05
N ARG A 469 26.23 -10.50 -5.78
CA ARG A 469 24.80 -10.17 -5.73
C ARG A 469 24.15 -10.24 -7.11
N ALA A 470 24.86 -9.79 -8.16
CA ALA A 470 24.38 -9.93 -9.54
C ALA A 470 24.21 -11.40 -9.94
N TYR A 471 25.09 -12.29 -9.47
CA TYR A 471 24.96 -13.73 -9.65
C TYR A 471 23.60 -14.26 -9.11
N ASP A 472 23.26 -13.95 -7.86
CA ASP A 472 21.99 -14.37 -7.27
C ASP A 472 20.79 -13.79 -8.02
N ARG A 473 20.87 -12.53 -8.50
CA ARG A 473 19.80 -11.89 -9.28
C ARG A 473 19.57 -12.57 -10.62
N ILE A 474 20.65 -12.86 -11.35
CA ILE A 474 20.58 -13.59 -12.62
C ILE A 474 19.90 -14.95 -12.43
N LEU A 475 20.26 -15.69 -11.38
CA LEU A 475 19.63 -16.99 -11.09
C LEU A 475 18.13 -16.89 -10.78
N LYS A 476 17.71 -15.88 -10.00
CA LYS A 476 16.30 -15.63 -9.71
C LYS A 476 15.49 -15.29 -10.96
N VAL A 477 16.04 -14.43 -11.82
CA VAL A 477 15.42 -14.05 -13.10
C VAL A 477 15.36 -15.25 -14.04
N ALA A 478 16.46 -16.02 -14.18
CA ALA A 478 16.51 -17.22 -15.00
C ALA A 478 15.50 -18.29 -14.53
N ARG A 479 15.32 -18.44 -13.19
CA ARG A 479 14.28 -19.33 -12.66
C ARG A 479 12.88 -18.86 -13.04
N THR A 480 12.64 -17.56 -13.06
CA THR A 480 11.35 -16.98 -13.47
C THR A 480 11.09 -17.20 -14.96
N ILE A 481 12.11 -17.05 -15.80
CA ILE A 481 12.00 -17.33 -17.23
C ILE A 481 11.64 -18.81 -17.46
N ALA A 482 12.31 -19.71 -16.74
CA ALA A 482 12.02 -21.15 -16.81
C ALA A 482 10.59 -21.47 -16.31
N ASP A 483 10.08 -20.78 -15.29
CA ASP A 483 8.69 -20.93 -14.84
C ASP A 483 7.67 -20.45 -15.88
N LEU A 484 7.97 -19.35 -16.60
CA LEU A 484 7.15 -18.87 -17.72
C LEU A 484 7.12 -19.84 -18.90
N GLU A 485 8.19 -20.60 -19.12
CA GLU A 485 8.27 -21.66 -20.12
C GLU A 485 7.72 -23.01 -19.62
N GLY A 486 7.36 -23.11 -18.34
CA GLY A 486 6.87 -24.35 -17.73
C GLY A 486 7.93 -25.44 -17.59
N THR A 487 9.22 -25.07 -17.49
CA THR A 487 10.33 -26.02 -17.37
C THR A 487 10.80 -26.18 -15.93
N ASP A 488 11.07 -27.41 -15.50
CA ASP A 488 11.51 -27.68 -14.11
C ASP A 488 12.94 -27.21 -13.83
N ASN A 489 13.81 -27.27 -14.84
CA ASN A 489 15.22 -26.93 -14.69
C ASN A 489 15.58 -25.65 -15.44
N VAL A 490 16.50 -24.88 -14.87
CA VAL A 490 17.06 -23.69 -15.52
C VAL A 490 18.02 -24.14 -16.63
N GLN A 491 17.70 -23.78 -17.87
CA GLN A 491 18.47 -24.12 -19.07
C GLN A 491 19.47 -23.00 -19.43
N PRO A 492 20.50 -23.26 -20.27
CA PRO A 492 21.49 -22.26 -20.68
C PRO A 492 20.89 -20.99 -21.31
N HIS A 493 19.81 -21.13 -22.11
CA HIS A 493 19.17 -19.98 -22.74
C HIS A 493 18.44 -19.09 -21.73
N HIS A 494 17.88 -19.65 -20.63
CA HIS A 494 17.30 -18.85 -19.53
C HIS A 494 18.38 -17.96 -18.87
N ILE A 495 19.57 -18.52 -18.65
CA ILE A 495 20.72 -17.76 -18.12
C ILE A 495 21.15 -16.69 -19.11
N GLY A 496 21.22 -17.02 -20.40
CA GLY A 496 21.56 -16.07 -21.46
C GLY A 496 20.60 -14.88 -21.52
N GLU A 497 19.29 -15.14 -21.47
CA GLU A 497 18.26 -14.09 -21.42
C GLU A 497 18.39 -13.25 -20.14
N ALA A 498 18.57 -13.87 -18.98
CA ALA A 498 18.69 -13.17 -17.70
C ALA A 498 19.93 -12.24 -17.63
N ILE A 499 21.05 -12.64 -18.25
CA ILE A 499 22.26 -11.82 -18.32
C ILE A 499 22.02 -10.55 -19.15
N GLN A 500 21.21 -10.62 -20.21
CA GLN A 500 20.89 -9.46 -21.05
C GLN A 500 20.18 -8.36 -20.27
N TYR A 501 19.43 -8.73 -19.22
CA TYR A 501 18.72 -7.80 -18.35
C TYR A 501 19.58 -7.16 -17.25
N ARG A 502 20.89 -7.12 -17.44
CA ARG A 502 21.86 -6.48 -16.55
C ARG A 502 22.67 -5.40 -17.30
N SER A 503 21.97 -4.56 -18.08
CA SER A 503 22.61 -3.57 -18.96
C SER A 503 23.48 -2.55 -18.21
N LEU A 504 23.08 -2.10 -17.02
CA LEU A 504 23.85 -1.15 -16.20
C LEU A 504 25.15 -1.73 -15.61
N ASP A 505 25.28 -3.05 -15.54
CA ASP A 505 26.49 -3.68 -15.03
C ASP A 505 27.59 -3.80 -16.12
N ARG A 506 27.28 -3.42 -17.37
CA ARG A 506 28.26 -3.43 -18.47
C ARG A 506 29.25 -2.28 -18.32
N GLU A 507 30.50 -2.50 -18.78
CA GLU A 507 31.52 -1.47 -18.82
C GLU A 507 31.02 -0.24 -19.58
N GLY A 508 31.28 0.94 -19.03
CA GLY A 508 30.93 2.24 -19.63
C GLY A 508 29.85 3.04 -18.91
N TRP A 509 28.96 2.42 -18.15
CA TRP A 509 27.92 3.16 -17.41
C TRP A 509 28.44 3.80 -16.11
N PHE A 510 29.34 3.13 -15.38
CA PHE A 510 29.88 3.59 -14.10
C PHE A 510 31.35 4.09 -14.19
N GLY A 511 31.93 4.17 -15.37
CA GLY A 511 33.27 4.74 -15.52
C GLY A 511 34.36 3.97 -14.78
N ASN A 512 34.30 2.66 -14.72
CA ASN A 512 35.43 1.85 -14.27
C ASN A 512 36.49 1.86 -15.35
N SER A 513 37.41 2.82 -15.23
CA SER A 513 38.71 2.80 -15.90
C SER A 513 39.66 1.88 -15.16
#